data_4127d4a8a75af2590879e9c042af5d56
#
_entry.id   4127d4a8a75af2590879e9c042af5d56
#
_cell.length_a   1.000
_cell.length_b   1.000
_cell.length_c   1.000
_cell.angle_alpha   90.00
_cell.angle_beta   90.00
_cell.angle_gamma   90.00
#
_symmetry.space_group_name_H-M   'P 1'
#
loop_
_entity.id
_entity.type
_entity.pdbx_description
1 polymer ?
#
loop_
_entity_poly.entity_id
_entity_poly.type
_entity_poly.pdbx_seq_one_letter_code
_entity_poly.pdbx_strand_id
1 'polypeptide(L)'
;MYQKIIFPFLLIFLIASCSKREVELNIPADKEKSFEIYREAINNLEKGQYFYASKKFSEAEAILPKIEFSAKASLMSSYCLYLINFYPEAIANLERYIKKYPADKNIAYAHYLHAISLYEQILDEEKDIKPLLKSKKKIEFFLKNFPDSDYALDLEFKMDLITNQLAAKELYVAKYYITTQKWIPAINRLKVIVAEYSETIFIEEALHRLVEIYYRIGLIEEANLAAGILGYNYNSSEWYAQTYK
;
A
#
# COMPACT_ATOMS: atom_id res chain seq x y z
N MET A 1 57.14 -6.54 88.93
CA MET A 1 56.98 -5.17 88.36
C MET A 1 57.13 -5.27 86.84
N TYR A 2 56.07 -5.45 86.09
CA TYR A 2 56.10 -5.47 84.62
C TYR A 2 54.98 -4.57 84.11
N GLN A 3 55.37 -3.55 83.44
CA GLN A 3 54.54 -2.55 82.81
C GLN A 3 54.05 -3.09 81.50
N LYS A 4 52.71 -3.29 81.34
CA LYS A 4 52.10 -3.74 80.10
C LYS A 4 51.89 -2.53 79.23
N ILE A 5 52.59 -2.50 78.11
CA ILE A 5 52.36 -1.54 76.99
C ILE A 5 51.18 -2.07 76.15
N ILE A 6 50.08 -1.35 76.15
CA ILE A 6 48.95 -1.59 75.31
C ILE A 6 49.15 -0.86 74.00
N PHE A 7 49.25 -1.63 72.90
CA PHE A 7 49.37 -1.12 71.51
C PHE A 7 47.95 -0.97 70.91
N PRO A 8 47.49 0.22 70.56
CA PRO A 8 46.20 0.35 69.89
C PRO A 8 46.34 -0.04 68.42
N PHE A 9 45.63 -1.06 68.04
CA PHE A 9 45.52 -1.53 66.66
C PHE A 9 44.59 -0.56 65.87
N LEU A 10 45.21 0.34 65.09
CA LEU A 10 44.49 1.29 64.26
C LEU A 10 43.96 0.56 63.01
N LEU A 11 42.69 0.21 63.06
CA LEU A 11 42.00 -0.44 61.95
C LEU A 11 41.68 0.62 60.88
N ILE A 12 42.49 0.72 59.82
CA ILE A 12 42.25 1.59 58.66
C ILE A 12 41.22 0.91 57.76
N PHE A 13 39.97 1.37 57.82
CA PHE A 13 38.93 1.01 56.87
C PHE A 13 39.22 1.70 55.51
N LEU A 14 39.78 0.97 54.58
CA LEU A 14 39.81 1.38 53.19
C LEU A 14 38.40 1.28 52.60
N ILE A 15 37.69 2.39 52.57
CA ILE A 15 36.45 2.54 51.80
C ILE A 15 36.86 2.61 50.32
N ALA A 16 36.84 1.47 49.65
CA ALA A 16 36.91 1.42 48.20
C ALA A 16 35.61 2.04 47.64
N SER A 17 35.66 3.34 47.41
CA SER A 17 34.63 4.06 46.65
C SER A 17 34.66 3.53 45.19
N CYS A 18 33.75 2.61 44.87
CA CYS A 18 33.42 2.31 43.47
C CYS A 18 32.77 3.55 42.84
N SER A 19 33.58 4.46 42.39
CA SER A 19 33.15 5.47 41.42
C SER A 19 32.74 4.75 40.18
N LYS A 20 31.42 4.62 39.92
CA LYS A 20 30.92 4.35 38.59
C LYS A 20 31.42 5.47 37.69
N ARG A 21 32.47 5.19 36.92
CA ARG A 21 32.78 5.99 35.75
C ARG A 21 31.57 5.87 34.83
N GLU A 22 30.71 6.85 34.84
CA GLU A 22 29.84 7.09 33.69
C GLU A 22 30.78 7.31 32.51
N VAL A 23 30.79 6.33 31.60
CA VAL A 23 31.46 6.50 30.32
C VAL A 23 30.60 7.52 29.61
N GLU A 24 30.96 8.78 29.67
CA GLU A 24 30.46 9.80 28.75
C GLU A 24 30.83 9.31 27.37
N LEU A 25 29.87 8.68 26.68
CA LEU A 25 29.94 8.41 25.27
C LEU A 25 30.05 9.78 24.60
N ASN A 26 31.25 10.13 24.19
CA ASN A 26 31.51 11.35 23.44
C ASN A 26 30.88 11.17 22.05
N ILE A 27 29.54 11.38 21.98
CA ILE A 27 28.78 11.34 20.76
C ILE A 27 29.13 12.63 20.03
N PRO A 28 29.67 12.57 18.78
CA PRO A 28 29.94 13.77 18.02
C PRO A 28 28.69 14.67 17.97
N ALA A 29 28.86 15.98 18.16
CA ALA A 29 27.77 16.96 18.27
C ALA A 29 26.76 16.85 17.10
N ASP A 30 27.22 16.49 15.91
CA ASP A 30 26.34 16.23 14.74
C ASP A 30 25.43 15.02 14.93
N LYS A 31 25.88 13.98 15.65
CA LYS A 31 25.05 12.81 15.95
C LYS A 31 23.98 13.12 16.98
N GLU A 32 24.32 13.87 18.03
CA GLU A 32 23.36 14.28 19.03
C GLU A 32 22.25 15.14 18.42
N LYS A 33 22.61 16.11 17.61
CA LYS A 33 21.67 16.95 16.85
C LYS A 33 20.74 16.13 15.96
N SER A 34 21.23 15.07 15.30
CA SER A 34 20.38 14.24 14.43
C SER A 34 19.29 13.49 15.21
N PHE A 35 19.62 12.99 16.39
CA PHE A 35 18.66 12.33 17.26
C PHE A 35 17.69 13.32 17.94
N GLU A 36 18.11 14.55 18.19
CA GLU A 36 17.22 15.63 18.68
C GLU A 36 16.15 15.96 17.64
N ILE A 37 16.53 16.16 16.38
CA ILE A 37 15.61 16.42 15.28
C ILE A 37 14.63 15.22 15.10
N TYR A 38 15.14 13.99 15.22
CA TYR A 38 14.28 12.81 15.15
C TYR A 38 13.27 12.76 16.31
N ARG A 39 13.68 13.11 17.54
CA ARG A 39 12.79 13.21 18.71
C ARG A 39 11.75 14.31 18.54
N GLU A 40 12.15 15.46 17.99
CA GLU A 40 11.23 16.55 17.65
C GLU A 40 10.18 16.08 16.62
N ALA A 41 10.59 15.30 15.60
CA ALA A 41 9.67 14.70 14.64
C ALA A 41 8.64 13.77 15.30
N ILE A 42 9.07 12.91 16.22
CA ILE A 42 8.18 12.03 17.01
C ILE A 42 7.19 12.87 17.84
N ASN A 43 7.66 13.88 18.56
CA ASN A 43 6.79 14.74 19.37
C ASN A 43 5.73 15.48 18.49
N ASN A 44 6.11 15.94 17.30
CA ASN A 44 5.15 16.53 16.36
C ASN A 44 4.13 15.49 15.85
N LEU A 45 4.57 14.26 15.59
CA LEU A 45 3.70 13.15 15.20
C LEU A 45 2.66 12.85 16.29
N GLU A 46 3.10 12.71 17.54
CA GLU A 46 2.22 12.45 18.70
C GLU A 46 1.20 13.57 18.94
N LYS A 47 1.57 14.80 18.61
CA LYS A 47 0.67 15.96 18.67
C LYS A 47 -0.26 16.11 17.46
N GLY A 48 -0.21 15.20 16.49
CA GLY A 48 -0.99 15.29 15.26
C GLY A 48 -0.51 16.37 14.27
N GLN A 49 0.67 16.94 14.50
CA GLN A 49 1.27 17.95 13.63
C GLN A 49 2.03 17.28 12.46
N TYR A 50 1.33 16.49 11.68
CA TYR A 50 1.91 15.57 10.69
C TYR A 50 2.76 16.26 9.62
N PHE A 51 2.37 17.46 9.17
CA PHE A 51 3.16 18.20 8.21
C PHE A 51 4.55 18.60 8.75
N TYR A 52 4.59 19.09 9.98
CA TYR A 52 5.87 19.43 10.65
C TYR A 52 6.67 18.19 10.98
N ALA A 53 6.00 17.12 11.43
CA ALA A 53 6.63 15.82 11.68
C ALA A 53 7.30 15.28 10.40
N SER A 54 6.62 15.31 9.25
CA SER A 54 7.19 14.89 7.98
C SER A 54 8.46 15.65 7.62
N LYS A 55 8.46 16.99 7.76
CA LYS A 55 9.66 17.80 7.51
C LYS A 55 10.81 17.44 8.43
N LYS A 56 10.54 17.28 9.73
CA LYS A 56 11.57 16.93 10.73
C LYS A 56 12.11 15.52 10.52
N PHE A 57 11.28 14.55 10.13
CA PHE A 57 11.75 13.22 9.74
C PHE A 57 12.65 13.27 8.50
N SER A 58 12.33 14.12 7.50
CA SER A 58 13.17 14.28 6.31
C SER A 58 14.51 14.96 6.63
N GLU A 59 14.52 15.95 7.54
CA GLU A 59 15.76 16.58 8.05
C GLU A 59 16.62 15.53 8.77
N ALA A 60 16.01 14.73 9.64
CA ALA A 60 16.70 13.67 10.39
C ALA A 60 17.26 12.59 9.44
N GLU A 61 16.52 12.16 8.41
CA GLU A 61 17.00 11.20 7.41
C GLU A 61 18.35 11.60 6.81
N ALA A 62 18.53 12.90 6.53
CA ALA A 62 19.73 13.40 5.85
C ALA A 62 21.02 13.31 6.70
N ILE A 63 20.88 13.33 8.02
CA ILE A 63 22.03 13.46 8.95
C ILE A 63 22.17 12.31 9.94
N LEU A 64 21.20 11.37 9.98
CA LEU A 64 21.27 10.21 10.86
C LEU A 64 22.45 9.30 10.49
N PRO A 65 23.25 8.85 11.48
CA PRO A 65 24.53 8.18 11.20
C PRO A 65 24.39 6.73 10.75
N LYS A 66 23.24 6.10 11.01
CA LYS A 66 22.98 4.71 10.65
C LYS A 66 21.86 4.62 9.63
N ILE A 67 22.10 3.82 8.61
CA ILE A 67 21.16 3.61 7.50
C ILE A 67 19.77 3.15 7.97
N GLU A 68 19.71 2.32 9.01
CA GLU A 68 18.45 1.82 9.59
C GLU A 68 17.59 2.95 10.18
N PHE A 69 18.20 3.91 10.85
CA PHE A 69 17.49 5.08 11.41
C PHE A 69 17.08 6.04 10.31
N SER A 70 17.96 6.25 9.29
CA SER A 70 17.63 7.06 8.12
C SER A 70 16.46 6.46 7.34
N ALA A 71 16.45 5.13 7.12
CA ALA A 71 15.35 4.43 6.47
C ALA A 71 14.03 4.63 7.27
N LYS A 72 14.09 4.43 8.60
CA LYS A 72 12.90 4.63 9.44
C LYS A 72 12.39 6.08 9.39
N ALA A 73 13.28 7.06 9.44
CA ALA A 73 12.90 8.47 9.33
C ALA A 73 12.24 8.78 7.96
N SER A 74 12.83 8.29 6.87
CA SER A 74 12.26 8.43 5.52
C SER A 74 10.85 7.84 5.41
N LEU A 75 10.64 6.64 5.94
CA LEU A 75 9.34 5.99 5.95
C LEU A 75 8.31 6.74 6.80
N MET A 76 8.71 7.19 7.98
CA MET A 76 7.85 7.99 8.88
C MET A 76 7.47 9.34 8.26
N SER A 77 8.38 9.98 7.52
CA SER A 77 8.04 11.19 6.74
C SER A 77 6.94 10.91 5.73
N SER A 78 7.03 9.81 4.99
CA SER A 78 6.02 9.39 4.00
C SER A 78 4.68 9.07 4.65
N TYR A 79 4.71 8.38 5.79
CA TYR A 79 3.51 8.07 6.57
C TYR A 79 2.79 9.34 7.05
N CYS A 80 3.53 10.33 7.55
CA CYS A 80 2.98 11.61 7.97
C CYS A 80 2.29 12.36 6.80
N LEU A 81 2.87 12.32 5.59
CA LEU A 81 2.26 12.92 4.41
C LEU A 81 0.98 12.18 3.99
N TYR A 82 0.97 10.87 4.07
CA TYR A 82 -0.23 10.06 3.85
C TYR A 82 -1.37 10.46 4.79
N LEU A 83 -1.08 10.62 6.09
CA LEU A 83 -2.09 10.97 7.10
C LEU A 83 -2.78 12.33 6.85
N ILE A 84 -2.16 13.23 6.12
CA ILE A 84 -2.73 14.54 5.76
C ILE A 84 -3.19 14.59 4.29
N ASN A 85 -3.34 13.43 3.65
CA ASN A 85 -3.78 13.28 2.27
C ASN A 85 -2.86 13.96 1.22
N PHE A 86 -1.59 14.17 1.56
CA PHE A 86 -0.56 14.65 0.62
C PHE A 86 0.00 13.46 -0.15
N TYR A 87 -0.89 12.77 -0.87
CA TYR A 87 -0.57 11.53 -1.56
C TYR A 87 0.51 11.66 -2.63
N PRO A 88 0.55 12.71 -3.48
CA PRO A 88 1.63 12.86 -4.46
C PRO A 88 3.01 12.92 -3.83
N GLU A 89 3.16 13.67 -2.74
CA GLU A 89 4.41 13.81 -2.00
C GLU A 89 4.76 12.51 -1.25
N ALA A 90 3.76 11.85 -0.65
CA ALA A 90 3.95 10.55 -0.01
C ALA A 90 4.45 9.50 -1.01
N ILE A 91 3.84 9.42 -2.19
CA ILE A 91 4.24 8.53 -3.29
C ILE A 91 5.67 8.80 -3.71
N ALA A 92 6.03 10.06 -3.98
CA ALA A 92 7.38 10.43 -4.40
C ALA A 92 8.43 10.04 -3.33
N ASN A 93 8.14 10.26 -2.06
CA ASN A 93 9.02 9.87 -0.95
C ASN A 93 9.13 8.34 -0.82
N LEU A 94 8.03 7.59 -1.00
CA LEU A 94 8.01 6.14 -0.95
C LEU A 94 8.78 5.52 -2.12
N GLU A 95 8.67 6.06 -3.32
CA GLU A 95 9.47 5.63 -4.48
C GLU A 95 10.97 5.82 -4.21
N ARG A 96 11.33 6.98 -3.63
CA ARG A 96 12.70 7.25 -3.21
C ARG A 96 13.16 6.28 -2.12
N TYR A 97 12.32 6.02 -1.11
CA TYR A 97 12.59 5.06 -0.03
C TYR A 97 12.85 3.66 -0.59
N ILE A 98 11.95 3.13 -1.41
CA ILE A 98 12.04 1.78 -1.99
C ILE A 98 13.34 1.63 -2.80
N LYS A 99 13.73 2.68 -3.54
CA LYS A 99 14.97 2.69 -4.31
C LYS A 99 16.21 2.79 -3.43
N LYS A 100 16.17 3.59 -2.36
CA LYS A 100 17.33 3.86 -1.49
C LYS A 100 17.57 2.79 -0.44
N TYR A 101 16.49 2.15 0.05
CA TYR A 101 16.50 1.19 1.15
C TYR A 101 15.84 -0.15 0.80
N PRO A 102 16.22 -0.83 -0.30
CA PRO A 102 15.51 -2.02 -0.80
C PRO A 102 15.60 -3.23 0.14
N ALA A 103 16.57 -3.26 1.05
CA ALA A 103 16.77 -4.34 2.02
C ALA A 103 16.28 -3.97 3.43
N ASP A 104 15.57 -2.84 3.59
CA ASP A 104 15.03 -2.48 4.91
C ASP A 104 13.90 -3.43 5.33
N LYS A 105 13.86 -3.76 6.61
CA LYS A 105 12.84 -4.67 7.19
C LYS A 105 11.40 -4.20 6.98
N ASN A 106 11.19 -2.90 6.80
CA ASN A 106 9.87 -2.30 6.58
C ASN A 106 9.55 -2.13 5.07
N ILE A 107 10.29 -2.78 4.18
CA ILE A 107 10.11 -2.61 2.73
C ILE A 107 8.70 -3.04 2.28
N ALA A 108 8.14 -4.10 2.86
CA ALA A 108 6.77 -4.51 2.59
C ALA A 108 5.77 -3.40 2.97
N TYR A 109 5.91 -2.81 4.16
CA TYR A 109 5.06 -1.69 4.56
C TYR A 109 5.18 -0.47 3.64
N ALA A 110 6.39 -0.17 3.16
CA ALA A 110 6.58 0.92 2.19
C ALA A 110 5.87 0.67 0.86
N HIS A 111 5.91 -0.57 0.35
CA HIS A 111 5.15 -0.95 -0.84
C HIS A 111 3.64 -0.91 -0.61
N TYR A 112 3.17 -1.36 0.55
CA TYR A 112 1.78 -1.25 0.96
C TYR A 112 1.32 0.22 0.99
N LEU A 113 2.03 1.08 1.74
CA LEU A 113 1.70 2.50 1.86
C LEU A 113 1.73 3.22 0.50
N HIS A 114 2.63 2.81 -0.40
CA HIS A 114 2.66 3.31 -1.77
C HIS A 114 1.41 2.91 -2.55
N ALA A 115 1.00 1.64 -2.47
CA ALA A 115 -0.17 1.15 -3.18
C ALA A 115 -1.46 1.83 -2.70
N ILE A 116 -1.66 1.96 -1.38
CA ILE A 116 -2.83 2.65 -0.83
C ILE A 116 -2.81 4.16 -1.11
N SER A 117 -1.64 4.81 -1.11
CA SER A 117 -1.54 6.23 -1.49
C SER A 117 -1.97 6.47 -2.93
N LEU A 118 -1.70 5.53 -3.85
CA LEU A 118 -2.20 5.59 -5.22
C LEU A 118 -3.70 5.33 -5.29
N TYR A 119 -4.21 4.40 -4.47
CA TYR A 119 -5.64 4.10 -4.39
C TYR A 119 -6.43 5.31 -3.90
N GLU A 120 -6.00 5.95 -2.83
CA GLU A 120 -6.65 7.13 -2.25
C GLU A 120 -6.63 8.37 -3.16
N GLN A 121 -5.79 8.40 -4.20
CA GLN A 121 -5.81 9.44 -5.24
C GLN A 121 -6.94 9.29 -6.27
N ILE A 122 -7.69 8.20 -6.20
CA ILE A 122 -8.81 7.98 -7.13
C ILE A 122 -9.96 8.91 -6.73
N LEU A 123 -10.02 10.09 -7.36
CA LEU A 123 -11.02 11.11 -7.09
C LEU A 123 -12.28 10.98 -7.96
N ASP A 124 -12.13 10.49 -9.17
CA ASP A 124 -13.20 10.42 -10.17
C ASP A 124 -12.87 9.33 -11.21
N GLU A 125 -13.22 8.10 -10.88
CA GLU A 125 -13.01 6.93 -11.73
C GLU A 125 -13.84 6.96 -13.03
N GLU A 126 -14.89 7.78 -13.09
CA GLU A 126 -15.68 7.91 -14.31
C GLU A 126 -14.92 8.66 -15.40
N LYS A 127 -14.03 9.58 -15.04
CA LYS A 127 -13.30 10.42 -15.98
C LYS A 127 -11.92 9.88 -16.36
N ASP A 128 -11.09 9.51 -15.37
CA ASP A 128 -9.73 9.04 -15.64
C ASP A 128 -9.42 7.72 -14.93
N ILE A 129 -9.23 6.66 -15.71
CA ILE A 129 -8.87 5.32 -15.21
C ILE A 129 -7.38 5.14 -14.94
N LYS A 130 -6.53 6.12 -15.27
CA LYS A 130 -5.07 5.97 -15.08
C LYS A 130 -4.65 5.77 -13.63
N PRO A 131 -5.24 6.47 -12.64
CA PRO A 131 -4.95 6.20 -11.22
C PRO A 131 -5.33 4.77 -10.82
N LEU A 132 -6.51 4.29 -11.24
CA LEU A 132 -6.96 2.90 -11.01
C LEU A 132 -5.94 1.89 -11.55
N LEU A 133 -5.51 2.04 -12.82
CA LEU A 133 -4.54 1.14 -13.44
C LEU A 133 -3.17 1.19 -12.76
N LYS A 134 -2.74 2.35 -12.29
CA LYS A 134 -1.48 2.48 -11.52
C LYS A 134 -1.57 1.78 -10.16
N SER A 135 -2.68 2.01 -9.44
CA SER A 135 -2.93 1.35 -8.17
C SER A 135 -2.99 -0.18 -8.34
N LYS A 136 -3.77 -0.67 -9.32
CA LYS A 136 -3.87 -2.11 -9.65
C LYS A 136 -2.48 -2.74 -9.81
N LYS A 137 -1.62 -2.16 -10.66
CA LYS A 137 -0.26 -2.67 -10.88
C LYS A 137 0.60 -2.74 -9.60
N LYS A 138 0.45 -1.77 -8.71
CA LYS A 138 1.20 -1.77 -7.46
C LYS A 138 0.68 -2.79 -6.45
N ILE A 139 -0.63 -2.97 -6.41
CA ILE A 139 -1.26 -4.01 -5.61
C ILE A 139 -0.87 -5.40 -6.14
N GLU A 140 -0.95 -5.66 -7.44
CA GLU A 140 -0.50 -6.91 -8.06
C GLU A 140 0.97 -7.22 -7.72
N PHE A 141 1.83 -6.21 -7.81
CA PHE A 141 3.24 -6.35 -7.43
C PHE A 141 3.36 -6.73 -5.95
N PHE A 142 2.60 -6.07 -5.05
CA PHE A 142 2.64 -6.34 -3.62
C PHE A 142 2.20 -7.77 -3.31
N LEU A 143 1.03 -8.18 -3.78
CA LEU A 143 0.45 -9.50 -3.53
C LEU A 143 1.34 -10.63 -4.07
N LYS A 144 2.03 -10.39 -5.18
CA LYS A 144 3.00 -11.35 -5.74
C LYS A 144 4.27 -11.49 -4.90
N ASN A 145 4.80 -10.40 -4.33
CA ASN A 145 6.10 -10.40 -3.66
C ASN A 145 6.01 -10.51 -2.14
N PHE A 146 4.86 -10.19 -1.55
CA PHE A 146 4.61 -10.17 -0.10
C PHE A 146 3.28 -10.84 0.27
N PRO A 147 2.98 -12.07 -0.24
CA PRO A 147 1.67 -12.70 -0.06
C PRO A 147 1.34 -12.99 1.41
N ASP A 148 2.35 -13.29 2.23
CA ASP A 148 2.19 -13.62 3.65
C ASP A 148 2.22 -12.39 4.58
N SER A 149 2.17 -11.18 4.01
CA SER A 149 2.18 -9.94 4.79
C SER A 149 0.83 -9.67 5.43
N ASP A 150 0.82 -9.15 6.66
CA ASP A 150 -0.40 -8.68 7.35
C ASP A 150 -1.21 -7.65 6.54
N TYR A 151 -0.59 -7.02 5.55
CA TYR A 151 -1.23 -6.03 4.67
C TYR A 151 -1.85 -6.64 3.41
N ALA A 152 -1.63 -7.93 3.13
CA ALA A 152 -2.07 -8.57 1.89
C ALA A 152 -3.60 -8.57 1.78
N LEU A 153 -4.30 -8.96 2.85
CA LEU A 153 -5.77 -9.02 2.87
C LEU A 153 -6.44 -7.67 2.56
N ASP A 154 -5.91 -6.57 3.09
CA ASP A 154 -6.43 -5.22 2.78
C ASP A 154 -6.25 -4.88 1.30
N LEU A 155 -5.11 -5.24 0.72
CA LEU A 155 -4.85 -5.00 -0.69
C LEU A 155 -5.63 -5.93 -1.63
N GLU A 156 -5.91 -7.17 -1.24
CA GLU A 156 -6.82 -8.06 -1.96
C GLU A 156 -8.22 -7.44 -2.05
N PHE A 157 -8.76 -6.97 -0.94
CA PHE A 157 -10.05 -6.28 -0.93
C PHE A 157 -10.06 -5.03 -1.83
N LYS A 158 -9.00 -4.22 -1.79
CA LYS A 158 -8.86 -3.05 -2.68
C LYS A 158 -8.72 -3.45 -4.14
N MET A 159 -8.05 -4.58 -4.42
CA MET A 159 -7.95 -5.12 -5.77
C MET A 159 -9.32 -5.47 -6.33
N ASP A 160 -10.17 -6.13 -5.54
CA ASP A 160 -11.54 -6.48 -5.95
C ASP A 160 -12.35 -5.23 -6.26
N LEU A 161 -12.26 -4.19 -5.44
CA LEU A 161 -12.93 -2.91 -5.70
C LEU A 161 -12.47 -2.27 -7.00
N ILE A 162 -11.16 -2.18 -7.23
CA ILE A 162 -10.58 -1.63 -8.46
C ILE A 162 -11.03 -2.44 -9.68
N THR A 163 -11.00 -3.77 -9.58
CA THR A 163 -11.35 -4.66 -10.66
C THR A 163 -12.83 -4.52 -11.04
N ASN A 164 -13.72 -4.42 -10.05
CA ASN A 164 -15.12 -4.12 -10.27
C ASN A 164 -15.34 -2.74 -10.92
N GLN A 165 -14.63 -1.70 -10.49
CA GLN A 165 -14.73 -0.37 -11.12
C GLN A 165 -14.27 -0.39 -12.60
N LEU A 166 -13.19 -1.10 -12.91
CA LEU A 166 -12.71 -1.25 -14.29
C LEU A 166 -13.72 -2.01 -15.15
N ALA A 167 -14.29 -3.09 -14.64
CA ALA A 167 -15.35 -3.85 -15.34
C ALA A 167 -16.60 -3.00 -15.55
N ALA A 168 -17.04 -2.25 -14.55
CA ALA A 168 -18.18 -1.32 -14.66
C ALA A 168 -17.96 -0.30 -15.78
N LYS A 169 -16.74 0.25 -15.88
CA LYS A 169 -16.39 1.20 -16.96
C LYS A 169 -16.48 0.58 -18.33
N GLU A 170 -15.93 -0.62 -18.50
CA GLU A 170 -16.04 -1.34 -19.79
C GLU A 170 -17.49 -1.63 -20.16
N LEU A 171 -18.30 -2.06 -19.18
CA LEU A 171 -19.73 -2.30 -19.40
C LEU A 171 -20.50 -1.02 -19.74
N TYR A 172 -20.21 0.10 -19.07
CA TYR A 172 -20.81 1.39 -19.39
C TYR A 172 -20.53 1.80 -20.84
N VAL A 173 -19.28 1.67 -21.30
CA VAL A 173 -18.89 1.97 -22.67
C VAL A 173 -19.55 0.99 -23.66
N ALA A 174 -19.63 -0.29 -23.31
CA ALA A 174 -20.32 -1.29 -24.12
C ALA A 174 -21.81 -0.95 -24.32
N LYS A 175 -22.52 -0.58 -23.23
CA LYS A 175 -23.93 -0.15 -23.28
C LYS A 175 -24.14 1.07 -24.19
N TYR A 176 -23.23 2.04 -24.14
CA TYR A 176 -23.30 3.18 -25.08
C TYR A 176 -23.15 2.74 -26.53
N TYR A 177 -22.23 1.81 -26.84
CA TYR A 177 -22.12 1.27 -28.20
C TYR A 177 -23.33 0.44 -28.61
N ILE A 178 -23.95 -0.30 -27.71
CA ILE A 178 -25.20 -1.05 -27.98
C ILE A 178 -26.32 -0.09 -28.32
N THR A 179 -26.55 0.98 -27.57
CA THR A 179 -27.60 1.97 -27.85
C THR A 179 -27.39 2.70 -29.17
N THR A 180 -26.16 2.87 -29.61
CA THR A 180 -25.80 3.48 -30.88
C THR A 180 -25.64 2.46 -32.00
N GLN A 181 -26.03 1.18 -31.77
CA GLN A 181 -25.96 0.05 -32.72
C GLN A 181 -24.56 -0.20 -33.33
N LYS A 182 -23.53 0.15 -32.60
CA LYS A 182 -22.12 -0.10 -32.95
C LYS A 182 -21.67 -1.44 -32.38
N TRP A 183 -22.06 -2.54 -33.04
CA TRP A 183 -21.94 -3.89 -32.49
C TRP A 183 -20.48 -4.33 -32.24
N ILE A 184 -19.57 -4.11 -33.19
CA ILE A 184 -18.17 -4.53 -33.05
C ILE A 184 -17.45 -3.84 -31.89
N PRO A 185 -17.52 -2.50 -31.74
CA PRO A 185 -16.99 -1.86 -30.55
C PRO A 185 -17.62 -2.36 -29.25
N ALA A 186 -18.94 -2.62 -29.21
CA ALA A 186 -19.61 -3.18 -28.02
C ALA A 186 -19.04 -4.56 -27.65
N ILE A 187 -18.95 -5.48 -28.65
CA ILE A 187 -18.36 -6.81 -28.45
C ILE A 187 -16.95 -6.71 -27.88
N ASN A 188 -16.11 -5.82 -28.43
CA ASN A 188 -14.74 -5.69 -27.97
C ASN A 188 -14.67 -5.28 -26.47
N ARG A 189 -15.55 -4.38 -26.00
CA ARG A 189 -15.63 -3.99 -24.61
C ARG A 189 -16.13 -5.11 -23.70
N LEU A 190 -17.18 -5.81 -24.12
CA LEU A 190 -17.72 -6.95 -23.38
C LEU A 190 -16.70 -8.10 -23.27
N LYS A 191 -15.93 -8.35 -24.34
CA LYS A 191 -14.86 -9.36 -24.34
C LYS A 191 -13.74 -9.03 -23.34
N VAL A 192 -13.44 -7.74 -23.11
CA VAL A 192 -12.49 -7.34 -22.07
C VAL A 192 -13.00 -7.78 -20.70
N ILE A 193 -14.30 -7.61 -20.40
CA ILE A 193 -14.88 -8.06 -19.13
C ILE A 193 -14.72 -9.57 -18.99
N VAL A 194 -15.04 -10.33 -20.02
CA VAL A 194 -14.96 -11.79 -19.99
C VAL A 194 -13.51 -12.29 -19.81
N ALA A 195 -12.54 -11.60 -20.44
CA ALA A 195 -11.15 -12.03 -20.44
C ALA A 195 -10.35 -11.56 -19.20
N GLU A 196 -10.61 -10.34 -18.73
CA GLU A 196 -9.77 -9.71 -17.71
C GLU A 196 -10.48 -9.49 -16.36
N TYR A 197 -11.82 -9.56 -16.33
CA TYR A 197 -12.65 -9.21 -15.17
C TYR A 197 -13.72 -10.29 -14.88
N SER A 198 -13.39 -11.56 -15.12
CA SER A 198 -14.32 -12.69 -14.99
C SER A 198 -14.83 -12.91 -13.55
N GLU A 199 -14.08 -12.46 -12.55
CA GLU A 199 -14.43 -12.59 -11.13
C GLU A 199 -15.33 -11.44 -10.62
N THR A 200 -15.72 -10.50 -11.51
CA THR A 200 -16.55 -9.35 -11.10
C THR A 200 -18.04 -9.66 -11.24
N ILE A 201 -18.86 -8.88 -10.54
CA ILE A 201 -20.33 -8.97 -10.62
C ILE A 201 -20.88 -8.64 -12.03
N PHE A 202 -20.05 -8.12 -12.94
CA PHE A 202 -20.44 -7.68 -14.27
C PHE A 202 -20.30 -8.77 -15.35
N ILE A 203 -19.69 -9.92 -15.02
CA ILE A 203 -19.43 -10.98 -15.98
C ILE A 203 -20.72 -11.55 -16.59
N GLU A 204 -21.75 -11.76 -15.77
CA GLU A 204 -23.01 -12.35 -16.21
C GLU A 204 -23.75 -11.46 -17.21
N GLU A 205 -23.87 -10.15 -16.91
CA GLU A 205 -24.44 -9.20 -17.86
C GLU A 205 -23.60 -9.11 -19.13
N ALA A 206 -22.28 -9.11 -19.03
CA ALA A 206 -21.41 -9.06 -20.20
C ALA A 206 -21.62 -10.28 -21.13
N LEU A 207 -21.71 -11.47 -20.57
CA LEU A 207 -22.00 -12.70 -21.34
C LEU A 207 -23.39 -12.64 -22.00
N HIS A 208 -24.43 -12.26 -21.25
CA HIS A 208 -25.78 -12.08 -21.77
C HIS A 208 -25.79 -11.10 -22.94
N ARG A 209 -25.19 -9.92 -22.81
CA ARG A 209 -25.11 -8.92 -23.89
C ARG A 209 -24.32 -9.41 -25.09
N LEU A 210 -23.28 -10.21 -24.90
CA LEU A 210 -22.59 -10.87 -26.03
C LEU A 210 -23.52 -11.81 -26.80
N VAL A 211 -24.31 -12.63 -26.09
CA VAL A 211 -25.30 -13.52 -26.72
C VAL A 211 -26.28 -12.71 -27.55
N GLU A 212 -26.89 -11.66 -26.98
CA GLU A 212 -27.86 -10.81 -27.72
C GLU A 212 -27.25 -10.20 -29.00
N ILE A 213 -26.04 -9.66 -28.90
CA ILE A 213 -25.38 -9.00 -30.03
C ILE A 213 -25.00 -10.02 -31.11
N TYR A 214 -24.41 -11.15 -30.72
CA TYR A 214 -23.99 -12.19 -31.66
C TYR A 214 -25.17 -12.78 -32.42
N TYR A 215 -26.30 -13.08 -31.77
CA TYR A 215 -27.52 -13.49 -32.46
C TYR A 215 -28.00 -12.41 -33.41
N ARG A 216 -28.01 -11.14 -33.03
CA ARG A 216 -28.47 -10.02 -33.85
C ARG A 216 -27.67 -9.84 -35.13
N ILE A 217 -26.38 -10.12 -35.13
CA ILE A 217 -25.48 -9.97 -36.28
C ILE A 217 -25.22 -11.30 -37.01
N GLY A 218 -25.89 -12.40 -36.61
CA GLY A 218 -25.80 -13.70 -37.26
C GLY A 218 -24.59 -14.56 -36.89
N LEU A 219 -23.86 -14.21 -35.84
CA LEU A 219 -22.73 -15.00 -35.32
C LEU A 219 -23.24 -16.04 -34.32
N ILE A 220 -23.91 -17.07 -34.82
CA ILE A 220 -24.64 -18.06 -34.00
C ILE A 220 -23.70 -18.92 -33.16
N GLU A 221 -22.55 -19.31 -33.68
CA GLU A 221 -21.58 -20.14 -32.95
C GLU A 221 -21.02 -19.38 -31.74
N GLU A 222 -20.64 -18.12 -31.90
CA GLU A 222 -20.16 -17.26 -30.82
C GLU A 222 -21.26 -16.98 -29.78
N ALA A 223 -22.50 -16.81 -30.22
CA ALA A 223 -23.65 -16.67 -29.34
C ALA A 223 -23.82 -17.93 -28.46
N ASN A 224 -23.77 -19.11 -29.06
CA ASN A 224 -23.90 -20.39 -28.36
C ASN A 224 -22.72 -20.61 -27.36
N LEU A 225 -21.51 -20.22 -27.75
CA LEU A 225 -20.36 -20.28 -26.82
C LEU A 225 -20.54 -19.37 -25.60
N ALA A 226 -20.95 -18.12 -25.82
CA ALA A 226 -21.20 -17.18 -24.70
C ALA A 226 -22.37 -17.66 -23.82
N ALA A 227 -23.45 -18.15 -24.40
CA ALA A 227 -24.56 -18.73 -23.67
C ALA A 227 -24.13 -19.97 -22.89
N GLY A 228 -23.30 -20.85 -23.47
CA GLY A 228 -22.76 -22.03 -22.79
C GLY A 228 -21.94 -21.66 -21.54
N ILE A 229 -21.09 -20.64 -21.64
CA ILE A 229 -20.31 -20.13 -20.48
C ILE A 229 -21.25 -19.60 -19.39
N LEU A 230 -22.26 -18.80 -19.77
CA LEU A 230 -23.25 -18.27 -18.84
C LEU A 230 -24.04 -19.39 -18.15
N GLY A 231 -24.53 -20.37 -18.94
CA GLY A 231 -25.31 -21.49 -18.43
C GLY A 231 -24.53 -22.46 -17.54
N TYR A 232 -23.26 -22.68 -17.84
CA TYR A 232 -22.42 -23.58 -17.06
C TYR A 232 -22.00 -22.97 -15.70
N ASN A 233 -21.60 -21.70 -15.71
CA ASN A 233 -21.03 -21.07 -14.51
C ASN A 233 -22.07 -20.30 -13.67
N TYR A 234 -23.15 -19.78 -14.28
CA TYR A 234 -24.06 -18.81 -13.66
C TYR A 234 -25.54 -19.18 -13.87
N ASN A 235 -25.88 -20.44 -13.77
CA ASN A 235 -27.22 -21.00 -14.08
C ASN A 235 -28.36 -20.55 -13.14
N SER A 236 -28.04 -19.92 -12.03
CA SER A 236 -29.02 -19.37 -11.07
C SER A 236 -29.22 -17.85 -11.21
N SER A 237 -28.54 -17.21 -12.15
CA SER A 237 -28.58 -15.76 -12.31
C SER A 237 -29.81 -15.26 -13.06
N GLU A 238 -30.17 -14.00 -12.82
CA GLU A 238 -31.22 -13.34 -13.59
C GLU A 238 -30.86 -13.24 -15.09
N TRP A 239 -29.60 -13.01 -15.42
CA TRP A 239 -29.10 -12.93 -16.79
C TRP A 239 -29.18 -14.26 -17.51
N TYR A 240 -28.93 -15.36 -16.81
CA TYR A 240 -29.19 -16.70 -17.34
C TYR A 240 -30.67 -16.88 -17.70
N ALA A 241 -31.56 -16.54 -16.78
CA ALA A 241 -33.00 -16.66 -17.04
C ALA A 241 -33.49 -15.80 -18.20
N GLN A 242 -32.86 -14.65 -18.44
CA GLN A 242 -33.16 -13.79 -19.60
C GLN A 242 -32.62 -14.35 -20.92
N THR A 243 -31.46 -15.02 -20.89
CA THR A 243 -30.81 -15.57 -22.08
C THR A 243 -31.53 -16.81 -22.63
N TYR A 244 -32.11 -17.62 -21.78
CA TYR A 244 -32.74 -18.91 -22.13
C TYR A 244 -34.28 -18.87 -22.16
N LYS A 245 -34.89 -17.70 -22.07
CA LYS A 245 -36.33 -17.47 -22.35
C LYS A 245 -36.56 -17.22 -23.81
#